data_6fa3679ab5c6783a7223e9b20682f29b
#
_entry.id   6fa3679ab5c6783a7223e9b20682f29b
#
_cell.length_a   1.000
_cell.length_b   1.000
_cell.length_c   1.000
_cell.angle_alpha   90.00
_cell.angle_beta   90.00
_cell.angle_gamma   90.00
#
_symmetry.space_group_name_H-M   'P 1'
#
loop_
_entity.id
_entity.type
_entity.pdbx_description
1 polymer ?
#
loop_
_entity_poly.entity_id
_entity_poly.type
_entity_poly.pdbx_seq_one_letter_code
_entity_poly.pdbx_strand_id
1 'polypeptide(L)'
;LTGDFDDFTQGVYVSVRTRIQSGDELLHPSKIRLMRRLMRDKLYRGRSLSETFEFFKSVERGENLYIMPYKHRADIDIDTFVEYEAPVYRDILLPELEKASDDYSDYASYADIEKFLKLLAPIDRDLVPQQSLIREFIG
;
A
#
# COMPACT_ATOMS: atom_id res chain seq x y z
N LEU A 1 -23.17 8.40 11.67
CA LEU A 1 -23.58 7.24 12.48
C LEU A 1 -23.23 7.37 13.97
N THR A 2 -22.33 8.28 14.37
CA THR A 2 -21.85 8.45 15.75
C THR A 2 -22.26 9.78 16.41
N GLY A 3 -22.97 10.65 15.70
CA GLY A 3 -23.29 12.01 16.17
C GLY A 3 -24.00 12.09 17.55
N ASP A 4 -24.80 11.11 17.88
CA ASP A 4 -25.51 11.04 19.18
C ASP A 4 -24.63 10.48 20.31
N PHE A 5 -23.39 10.03 19.98
CA PHE A 5 -22.45 9.39 20.90
C PHE A 5 -21.08 10.05 20.91
N ASP A 6 -20.93 11.25 20.34
CA ASP A 6 -19.65 11.93 20.19
C ASP A 6 -18.95 12.14 21.55
N ASP A 7 -19.69 12.36 22.63
CA ASP A 7 -19.14 12.51 24.01
C ASP A 7 -18.56 11.21 24.58
N PHE A 8 -18.83 10.06 23.97
CA PHE A 8 -18.44 8.72 24.46
C PHE A 8 -17.59 7.93 23.46
N THR A 9 -17.24 8.54 22.31
CA THR A 9 -16.49 7.86 21.24
C THR A 9 -15.20 8.58 20.97
N GLN A 10 -14.13 7.80 20.73
CA GLN A 10 -12.88 8.30 20.16
C GLN A 10 -12.73 7.80 18.72
N GLY A 11 -12.47 8.72 17.80
CA GLY A 11 -12.16 8.42 16.42
C GLY A 11 -10.68 8.13 16.25
N VAL A 12 -10.33 6.98 15.65
CA VAL A 12 -8.94 6.66 15.30
C VAL A 12 -8.83 6.53 13.78
N TYR A 13 -7.95 7.32 13.17
CA TYR A 13 -7.61 7.18 11.76
C TYR A 13 -6.32 6.38 11.61
N VAL A 14 -6.43 5.23 10.97
CA VAL A 14 -5.31 4.29 10.75
C VAL A 14 -5.01 4.20 9.27
N SER A 15 -3.81 4.60 8.86
CA SER A 15 -3.39 4.55 7.45
C SER A 15 -1.89 4.66 7.33
N VAL A 16 -1.33 4.30 6.16
CA VAL A 16 0.02 4.72 5.80
C VAL A 16 0.00 6.21 5.49
N ARG A 17 0.85 6.98 6.14
CA ARG A 17 0.97 8.43 5.98
C ARG A 17 2.37 8.88 5.53
N THR A 18 3.37 8.10 5.89
CA THR A 18 4.77 8.36 5.54
C THR A 18 4.99 8.26 4.04
N ARG A 19 5.66 9.26 3.46
CA ARG A 19 6.25 9.19 2.13
C ARG A 19 7.64 8.61 2.24
N ILE A 20 8.02 7.78 1.28
CA ILE A 20 9.36 7.18 1.24
C ILE A 20 10.11 7.67 0.02
N GLN A 21 11.42 7.87 0.19
CA GLN A 21 12.31 8.32 -0.87
C GLN A 21 13.50 7.38 -1.02
N SER A 22 13.86 7.09 -2.27
CA SER A 22 15.11 6.41 -2.60
C SER A 22 15.70 7.05 -3.86
N GLY A 23 16.89 7.63 -3.74
CA GLY A 23 17.44 8.49 -4.80
C GLY A 23 16.51 9.66 -5.11
N ASP A 24 16.16 9.82 -6.38
CA ASP A 24 15.25 10.85 -6.84
C ASP A 24 13.77 10.41 -6.86
N GLU A 25 13.50 9.13 -6.56
CA GLU A 25 12.13 8.58 -6.56
C GLU A 25 11.47 8.79 -5.18
N LEU A 26 10.31 9.45 -5.20
CA LEU A 26 9.47 9.70 -4.02
C LEU A 26 8.14 8.99 -4.17
N LEU A 27 7.86 8.01 -3.32
CA LEU A 27 6.57 7.31 -3.31
C LEU A 27 5.55 7.93 -2.36
N HIS A 28 4.36 8.14 -2.89
CA HIS A 28 3.20 8.55 -2.10
C HIS A 28 2.69 7.39 -1.22
N PRO A 29 2.11 7.66 -0.04
CA PRO A 29 1.54 6.63 0.85
C PRO A 29 0.54 5.68 0.18
N SER A 30 -0.23 6.16 -0.81
CA SER A 30 -1.16 5.31 -1.57
C SER A 30 -0.44 4.19 -2.33
N LYS A 31 0.79 4.42 -2.78
CA LYS A 31 1.59 3.40 -3.48
C LYS A 31 2.08 2.30 -2.55
N ILE A 32 2.37 2.64 -1.29
CA ILE A 32 2.71 1.65 -0.26
C ILE A 32 1.49 0.76 0.01
N ARG A 33 0.31 1.35 0.16
CA ARG A 33 -0.95 0.59 0.32
C ARG A 33 -1.27 -0.27 -0.91
N LEU A 34 -0.95 0.23 -2.10
CA LEU A 34 -1.07 -0.56 -3.34
C LEU A 34 -0.11 -1.75 -3.32
N MET A 35 1.17 -1.58 -2.95
CA MET A 35 2.11 -2.70 -2.83
C MET A 35 1.61 -3.76 -1.85
N ARG A 36 1.10 -3.39 -0.68
CA ARG A 36 0.46 -4.33 0.28
C ARG A 36 -0.68 -5.11 -0.37
N ARG A 37 -1.52 -4.44 -1.16
CA ARG A 37 -2.62 -5.09 -1.89
C ARG A 37 -2.11 -6.04 -2.97
N LEU A 38 -1.12 -5.61 -3.77
CA LEU A 38 -0.49 -6.44 -4.80
C LEU A 38 0.08 -7.72 -4.20
N MET A 39 0.81 -7.61 -3.07
CA MET A 39 1.34 -8.76 -2.34
C MET A 39 0.23 -9.72 -1.92
N ARG A 40 -0.80 -9.23 -1.23
CA ARG A 40 -1.91 -10.05 -0.75
C ARG A 40 -2.71 -10.68 -1.88
N ASP A 41 -3.01 -9.93 -2.94
CA ASP A 41 -3.80 -10.42 -4.06
C ASP A 41 -3.01 -11.46 -4.87
N LYS A 42 -1.70 -11.27 -5.02
CA LYS A 42 -0.81 -12.25 -5.65
C LYS A 42 -0.68 -13.55 -4.85
N LEU A 43 -0.40 -13.45 -3.56
CA LEU A 43 -0.08 -14.63 -2.73
C LEU A 43 -1.31 -15.43 -2.31
N TYR A 44 -2.45 -14.75 -2.08
CA TYR A 44 -3.60 -15.39 -1.44
C TYR A 44 -4.88 -15.41 -2.28
N ARG A 45 -4.98 -14.56 -3.32
CA ARG A 45 -6.22 -14.41 -4.09
C ARG A 45 -6.10 -14.80 -5.56
N GLY A 46 -4.89 -15.10 -6.01
CA GLY A 46 -4.61 -15.49 -7.40
C GLY A 46 -5.00 -14.42 -8.43
N ARG A 47 -5.04 -13.15 -8.04
CA ARG A 47 -5.34 -12.04 -8.96
C ARG A 47 -4.08 -11.61 -9.70
N SER A 48 -4.27 -11.19 -10.95
CA SER A 48 -3.22 -10.51 -11.70
C SER A 48 -2.98 -9.10 -11.17
N LEU A 49 -1.82 -8.52 -11.49
CA LEU A 49 -1.51 -7.14 -11.13
C LEU A 49 -2.49 -6.15 -11.78
N SER A 50 -2.84 -6.36 -13.06
CA SER A 50 -3.79 -5.51 -13.79
C SER A 50 -5.18 -5.49 -13.13
N GLU A 51 -5.69 -6.64 -12.70
CA GLU A 51 -6.95 -6.70 -11.95
C GLU A 51 -6.84 -5.93 -10.63
N THR A 52 -5.72 -6.09 -9.90
CA THR A 52 -5.51 -5.37 -8.65
C THR A 52 -5.41 -3.85 -8.86
N PHE A 53 -4.77 -3.40 -9.94
CA PHE A 53 -4.72 -1.97 -10.30
C PHE A 53 -6.11 -1.40 -10.56
N GLU A 54 -6.95 -2.09 -11.33
CA GLU A 54 -8.33 -1.63 -11.58
C GLU A 54 -9.16 -1.55 -10.31
N PHE A 55 -9.06 -2.56 -9.45
CA PHE A 55 -9.71 -2.51 -8.14
C PHE A 55 -9.21 -1.37 -7.27
N PHE A 56 -7.90 -1.09 -7.30
CA PHE A 56 -7.32 -0.05 -6.47
C PHE A 56 -7.79 1.35 -6.86
N LYS A 57 -8.00 1.63 -8.13
CA LYS A 57 -8.63 2.90 -8.59
C LYS A 57 -9.98 3.14 -7.92
N SER A 58 -10.79 2.10 -7.84
CA SER A 58 -12.09 2.17 -7.16
C SER A 58 -11.95 2.44 -5.65
N VAL A 59 -10.96 1.82 -5.01
CA VAL A 59 -10.66 2.03 -3.58
C VAL A 59 -10.19 3.45 -3.31
N GLU A 60 -9.24 3.98 -4.10
CA GLU A 60 -8.78 5.37 -3.98
C GLU A 60 -9.92 6.38 -4.16
N ARG A 61 -10.79 6.14 -5.16
CA ARG A 61 -11.96 6.98 -5.36
C ARG A 61 -12.89 6.97 -4.15
N GLY A 62 -13.16 5.78 -3.58
CA GLY A 62 -13.99 5.64 -2.38
C GLY A 62 -13.38 6.34 -1.18
N GLU A 63 -12.08 6.20 -0.98
CA GLU A 63 -11.34 6.87 0.09
C GLU A 63 -11.44 8.40 -0.02
N ASN A 64 -11.18 8.94 -1.22
CA ASN A 64 -11.23 10.37 -1.46
C ASN A 64 -12.64 10.96 -1.27
N LEU A 65 -13.69 10.20 -1.58
CA LEU A 65 -15.07 10.67 -1.44
C LEU A 65 -15.63 10.50 -0.04
N TYR A 66 -15.28 9.42 0.67
CA TYR A 66 -15.99 9.00 1.88
C TYR A 66 -15.13 8.96 3.16
N ILE A 67 -13.81 9.00 3.03
CA ILE A 67 -12.88 8.95 4.18
C ILE A 67 -12.16 10.27 4.36
N MET A 68 -11.48 10.75 3.31
CA MET A 68 -10.63 11.92 3.38
C MET A 68 -11.35 13.19 3.86
N PRO A 69 -12.61 13.48 3.44
CA PRO A 69 -13.34 14.65 3.93
C PRO A 69 -13.60 14.63 5.44
N TYR A 70 -13.63 13.44 6.05
CA TYR A 70 -13.94 13.24 7.47
C TYR A 70 -12.72 12.92 8.34
N LYS A 71 -11.54 12.83 7.75
CA LYS A 71 -10.29 12.51 8.45
C LYS A 71 -10.02 13.45 9.65
N HIS A 72 -10.37 14.72 9.50
CA HIS A 72 -10.19 15.74 10.54
C HIS A 72 -11.02 15.49 11.82
N ARG A 73 -11.99 14.55 11.76
CA ARG A 73 -12.82 14.16 12.91
C ARG A 73 -12.17 13.09 13.79
N ALA A 74 -11.05 12.54 13.37
CA ALA A 74 -10.31 11.59 14.17
C ALA A 74 -9.52 12.31 15.26
N ASP A 75 -9.61 11.77 16.48
CA ASP A 75 -8.87 12.28 17.65
C ASP A 75 -7.42 11.79 17.65
N ILE A 76 -7.19 10.61 17.05
CA ILE A 76 -5.88 9.94 17.01
C ILE A 76 -5.58 9.52 15.57
N ASP A 77 -4.37 9.83 15.12
CA ASP A 77 -3.82 9.39 13.84
C ASP A 77 -2.72 8.33 14.07
N ILE A 78 -2.87 7.15 13.48
CA ILE A 78 -1.86 6.09 13.53
C ILE A 78 -1.28 5.88 12.13
N ASP A 79 0.03 6.08 12.00
CA ASP A 79 0.77 5.70 10.80
C ASP A 79 1.19 4.24 10.88
N THR A 80 0.77 3.44 9.90
CA THR A 80 1.09 2.02 9.82
C THR A 80 2.27 1.71 8.90
N PHE A 81 3.06 2.72 8.56
CA PHE A 81 4.26 2.52 7.74
C PHE A 81 5.28 1.63 8.45
N VAL A 82 5.89 0.72 7.69
CA VAL A 82 6.97 -0.16 8.15
C VAL A 82 8.17 0.02 7.23
N GLU A 83 9.30 0.47 7.77
CA GLU A 83 10.48 0.91 6.99
C GLU A 83 11.03 -0.16 6.04
N TYR A 84 10.95 -1.43 6.42
CA TYR A 84 11.47 -2.54 5.63
C TYR A 84 10.45 -3.21 4.71
N GLU A 85 9.21 -2.73 4.63
CA GLU A 85 8.17 -3.42 3.84
C GLU A 85 8.45 -3.42 2.33
N ALA A 86 8.85 -2.29 1.76
CA ALA A 86 9.14 -2.20 0.33
C ALA A 86 10.34 -3.10 -0.09
N PRO A 87 11.48 -3.12 0.65
CA PRO A 87 12.55 -4.08 0.43
C PRO A 87 12.11 -5.56 0.47
N VAL A 88 11.20 -5.91 1.38
CA VAL A 88 10.66 -7.28 1.48
C VAL A 88 9.76 -7.64 0.29
N TYR A 89 8.98 -6.68 -0.21
CA TYR A 89 8.10 -6.90 -1.36
C TYR A 89 8.83 -6.97 -2.70
N ARG A 90 10.04 -6.42 -2.78
CA ARG A 90 10.79 -6.22 -4.02
C ARG A 90 10.90 -7.47 -4.87
N ASP A 91 11.44 -8.55 -4.34
CA ASP A 91 11.75 -9.76 -5.13
C ASP A 91 10.49 -10.51 -5.62
N ILE A 92 9.34 -10.25 -4.98
CA ILE A 92 8.05 -10.82 -5.40
C ILE A 92 7.37 -9.91 -6.41
N LEU A 93 7.35 -8.59 -6.15
CA LEU A 93 6.60 -7.66 -7.00
C LEU A 93 7.34 -7.23 -8.26
N LEU A 94 8.66 -7.07 -8.20
CA LEU A 94 9.41 -6.51 -9.32
C LEU A 94 9.28 -7.34 -10.61
N PRO A 95 9.44 -8.68 -10.59
CA PRO A 95 9.25 -9.49 -11.80
C PRO A 95 7.82 -9.45 -12.35
N GLU A 96 6.84 -9.26 -11.48
CA GLU A 96 5.43 -9.18 -11.89
C GLU A 96 5.10 -7.80 -12.48
N LEU A 97 5.68 -6.74 -11.91
CA LEU A 97 5.55 -5.38 -12.45
C LEU A 97 6.19 -5.27 -13.84
N GLU A 98 7.36 -5.85 -14.04
CA GLU A 98 8.03 -5.89 -15.34
C GLU A 98 7.19 -6.61 -16.41
N LYS A 99 6.52 -7.71 -16.07
CA LYS A 99 5.57 -8.36 -16.97
C LYS A 99 4.35 -7.50 -17.27
N ALA A 100 3.80 -6.85 -16.24
CA ALA A 100 2.60 -6.01 -16.39
C ALA A 100 2.88 -4.75 -17.23
N SER A 101 4.13 -4.31 -17.33
CA SER A 101 4.51 -3.13 -18.14
C SER A 101 4.18 -3.28 -19.61
N ASP A 102 4.22 -4.51 -20.14
CA ASP A 102 3.96 -4.81 -21.54
C ASP A 102 2.46 -5.00 -21.84
N ASP A 103 1.69 -5.43 -20.84
CA ASP A 103 0.31 -5.89 -21.03
C ASP A 103 -0.75 -4.89 -20.55
N TYR A 104 -0.38 -3.94 -19.67
CA TYR A 104 -1.34 -3.05 -19.02
C TYR A 104 -1.26 -1.63 -19.57
N SER A 105 -2.32 -1.19 -20.24
CA SER A 105 -2.35 0.10 -20.99
C SER A 105 -2.15 1.35 -20.10
N ASP A 106 -2.50 1.30 -18.81
CA ASP A 106 -2.34 2.42 -17.87
C ASP A 106 -1.16 2.21 -16.90
N TYR A 107 -0.19 1.38 -17.30
CA TYR A 107 0.98 1.07 -16.46
C TYR A 107 1.80 2.31 -16.07
N ALA A 108 1.82 3.34 -16.91
CA ALA A 108 2.54 4.58 -16.62
C ALA A 108 2.16 5.21 -15.27
N SER A 109 0.92 5.01 -14.81
CA SER A 109 0.43 5.46 -13.50
C SER A 109 1.05 4.71 -12.30
N TYR A 110 1.73 3.59 -12.55
CA TYR A 110 2.30 2.69 -11.53
C TYR A 110 3.80 2.44 -11.72
N ALA A 111 4.40 2.99 -12.78
CA ALA A 111 5.81 2.83 -13.11
C ALA A 111 6.76 3.38 -12.02
N ASP A 112 6.27 4.31 -11.19
CA ASP A 112 6.98 4.84 -10.03
C ASP A 112 7.29 3.74 -8.98
N ILE A 113 6.38 2.78 -8.79
CA ILE A 113 6.61 1.65 -7.89
C ILE A 113 7.76 0.77 -8.39
N GLU A 114 7.75 0.44 -9.69
CA GLU A 114 8.81 -0.38 -10.29
C GLU A 114 10.18 0.30 -10.19
N LYS A 115 10.25 1.60 -10.58
CA LYS A 115 11.48 2.39 -10.47
C LYS A 115 12.00 2.44 -9.05
N PHE A 116 11.11 2.69 -8.09
CA PHE A 116 11.46 2.73 -6.69
C PHE A 116 12.01 1.39 -6.19
N LEU A 117 11.33 0.28 -6.48
CA LEU A 117 11.77 -1.05 -6.06
C LEU A 117 13.13 -1.44 -6.66
N LYS A 118 13.45 -1.00 -7.88
CA LYS A 118 14.76 -1.23 -8.51
C LYS A 118 15.92 -0.58 -7.74
N LEU A 119 15.66 0.49 -7.01
CA LEU A 119 16.68 1.21 -6.22
C LEU A 119 16.96 0.56 -4.85
N LEU A 120 16.11 -0.37 -4.41
CA LEU A 120 16.21 -0.98 -3.09
C LEU A 120 17.05 -2.26 -3.12
N ALA A 121 17.80 -2.52 -2.04
CA ALA A 121 18.31 -3.85 -1.78
C ALA A 121 17.17 -4.74 -1.25
N PRO A 122 17.07 -6.02 -1.67
CA PRO A 122 16.05 -6.92 -1.17
C PRO A 122 16.29 -7.31 0.29
N ILE A 123 15.21 -7.56 1.02
CA ILE A 123 15.24 -8.18 2.34
C ILE A 123 14.44 -9.48 2.27
N ASP A 124 15.04 -10.58 2.76
CA ASP A 124 14.36 -11.86 2.81
C ASP A 124 13.16 -11.79 3.76
N ARG A 125 12.00 -12.25 3.28
CA ARG A 125 10.77 -12.29 4.06
C ARG A 125 10.87 -13.14 5.32
N ASP A 126 11.77 -14.13 5.34
CA ASP A 126 11.96 -14.99 6.50
C ASP A 126 12.61 -14.25 7.68
N LEU A 127 13.25 -13.11 7.43
CA LEU A 127 13.78 -12.22 8.46
C LEU A 127 12.72 -11.33 9.12
N VAL A 128 11.52 -11.26 8.55
CA VAL A 128 10.44 -10.43 9.09
C VAL A 128 9.91 -11.05 10.40
N PRO A 129 9.85 -10.29 11.51
CA PRO A 129 9.29 -10.78 12.77
C PRO A 129 7.85 -11.28 12.63
N GLN A 130 7.50 -12.33 13.37
CA GLN A 130 6.15 -12.92 13.31
C GLN A 130 5.04 -11.94 13.75
N GLN A 131 5.36 -10.98 14.63
CA GLN A 131 4.42 -9.94 15.09
C GLN A 131 4.35 -8.72 14.18
N SER A 132 5.12 -8.72 13.08
CA SER A 132 5.11 -7.59 12.16
C SER A 132 3.77 -7.45 11.44
N LEU A 133 3.28 -6.21 11.32
CA LEU A 133 2.10 -5.88 10.55
C LEU A 133 2.14 -6.43 9.10
N ILE A 134 3.32 -6.43 8.48
CA ILE A 134 3.45 -6.86 7.09
C ILE A 134 3.27 -8.36 6.90
N ARG A 135 3.27 -9.17 7.97
CA ARG A 135 2.91 -10.59 7.89
C ARG A 135 1.51 -10.83 7.35
N GLU A 136 0.59 -9.89 7.55
CA GLU A 136 -0.74 -9.94 6.91
C GLU A 136 -0.66 -10.04 5.38
N PHE A 137 0.41 -9.52 4.78
CA PHE A 137 0.56 -9.43 3.33
C PHE A 137 1.53 -10.46 2.74
N ILE A 138 2.45 -11.00 3.55
CA ILE A 138 3.50 -11.93 3.09
C ILE A 138 3.40 -13.34 3.64
N GLY A 139 2.59 -13.58 4.68
CA GLY A 139 2.44 -14.85 5.37
C GLY A 139 3.41 -15.07 6.52
#